data_b34d269d2033754381944eb9b530cfa1
#
_entry.id   b34d269d2033754381944eb9b530cfa1
#
_cell.length_a   1.000
_cell.length_b   1.000
_cell.length_c   1.000
_cell.angle_alpha   90.00
_cell.angle_beta   90.00
_cell.angle_gamma   90.00
#
_symmetry.space_group_name_H-M   'P 1'
#
loop_
_entity.id
_entity.type
_entity.pdbx_description
1 polymer ?
#
loop_
_entity_poly.entity_id
_entity_poly.type
_entity_poly.pdbx_seq_one_letter_code
_entity_poly.pdbx_strand_id
1 'polypeptide(L)'
;QFPLFSFWGPNTNISATRWIADAAKKVDEWYNPTLNLIYLPHLDYGLQRHGIDFEKIGKDLQEIDQVAEDLITYFEKQGAEVLLLSEYGITNVSQPIHINRILRSAGWIQVKDELGLETLDAGTSQAFAVADHQVAHVHIQNEAIFEQVKSLLRNTPGIEKVLDKNDQVEFGLDHKRSGDLVVVADENSWFTYY
;
A
#
# COMPACT_ATOMS: atom_id res chain seq x y z
N GLN A 1 23.45 4.09 -13.51
CA GLN A 1 22.84 2.90 -12.85
C GLN A 1 21.83 3.36 -11.79
N PHE A 2 20.66 2.69 -11.73
CA PHE A 2 19.61 3.00 -10.74
C PHE A 2 20.10 2.72 -9.31
N PRO A 3 19.91 3.67 -8.36
CA PRO A 3 20.36 3.51 -6.98
C PRO A 3 19.35 2.70 -6.15
N LEU A 4 19.25 1.39 -6.39
CA LEU A 4 18.23 0.51 -5.82
C LEU A 4 18.12 0.60 -4.29
N PHE A 5 19.24 0.66 -3.59
CA PHE A 5 19.25 0.72 -2.12
C PHE A 5 18.83 2.10 -1.55
N SER A 6 18.75 3.12 -2.42
CA SER A 6 18.16 4.41 -2.07
C SER A 6 16.67 4.50 -2.42
N PHE A 7 16.16 3.51 -3.15
CA PHE A 7 14.73 3.40 -3.50
C PHE A 7 13.99 2.49 -2.53
N TRP A 8 14.63 1.42 -2.06
CA TRP A 8 14.01 0.41 -1.22
C TRP A 8 14.89 0.06 -0.01
N GLY A 9 14.29 -0.02 1.18
CA GLY A 9 14.95 -0.41 2.40
C GLY A 9 15.33 0.78 3.32
N PRO A 10 16.19 0.56 4.33
CA PRO A 10 16.42 1.54 5.39
C PRO A 10 17.20 2.79 4.94
N ASN A 11 17.89 2.73 3.80
CA ASN A 11 18.74 3.83 3.28
C ASN A 11 18.04 4.67 2.20
N THR A 12 16.71 4.61 2.12
CA THR A 12 15.92 5.40 1.17
C THR A 12 16.20 6.90 1.30
N ASN A 13 16.38 7.56 0.16
CA ASN A 13 16.65 8.99 0.08
C ASN A 13 16.30 9.56 -1.32
N ILE A 14 16.42 10.89 -1.48
CA ILE A 14 16.03 11.61 -2.69
C ILE A 14 16.76 11.15 -3.98
N SER A 15 17.92 10.50 -3.89
CA SER A 15 18.72 10.17 -5.09
C SER A 15 18.00 9.21 -6.03
N ALA A 16 17.18 8.31 -5.51
CA ALA A 16 16.36 7.42 -6.33
C ALA A 16 15.29 8.20 -7.10
N THR A 17 14.62 9.13 -6.44
CA THR A 17 13.59 9.99 -7.04
C THR A 17 14.18 10.93 -8.10
N ARG A 18 15.34 11.53 -7.84
CA ARG A 18 16.07 12.33 -8.85
C ARG A 18 16.46 11.50 -10.05
N TRP A 19 16.93 10.28 -9.84
CA TRP A 19 17.25 9.37 -10.93
C TRP A 19 16.00 9.05 -11.79
N ILE A 20 14.84 8.83 -11.16
CA ILE A 20 13.58 8.59 -11.88
C ILE A 20 13.22 9.82 -12.73
N ALA A 21 13.32 11.02 -12.16
CA ALA A 21 13.06 12.26 -12.86
C ALA A 21 13.98 12.44 -14.07
N ASP A 22 15.28 12.22 -13.89
CA ASP A 22 16.27 12.31 -15.00
C ASP A 22 16.01 11.25 -16.08
N ALA A 23 15.65 10.02 -15.67
CA ALA A 23 15.31 8.95 -16.59
C ALA A 23 14.04 9.28 -17.40
N ALA A 24 13.03 9.87 -16.77
CA ALA A 24 11.80 10.29 -17.44
C ALA A 24 12.09 11.33 -18.53
N LYS A 25 12.93 12.33 -18.26
CA LYS A 25 13.36 13.31 -19.27
C LYS A 25 14.13 12.63 -20.42
N LYS A 26 14.99 11.66 -20.13
CA LYS A 26 15.73 10.92 -21.17
C LYS A 26 14.81 10.06 -22.02
N VAL A 27 13.81 9.43 -21.43
CA VAL A 27 12.80 8.66 -22.18
C VAL A 27 12.00 9.58 -23.10
N ASP A 28 11.62 10.75 -22.60
CA ASP A 28 10.96 11.78 -23.41
C ASP A 28 11.81 12.23 -24.59
N GLU A 29 13.08 12.60 -24.37
CA GLU A 29 14.03 12.98 -25.43
C GLU A 29 14.20 11.90 -26.50
N TRP A 30 14.21 10.62 -26.11
CA TRP A 30 14.49 9.52 -27.04
C TRP A 30 13.27 9.01 -27.81
N TYR A 31 12.09 9.05 -27.18
CA TYR A 31 10.90 8.36 -27.69
C TYR A 31 9.70 9.27 -27.91
N ASN A 32 9.70 10.48 -27.34
CA ASN A 32 8.60 11.46 -27.42
C ASN A 32 7.21 10.79 -27.21
N PRO A 33 6.99 10.13 -26.07
CA PRO A 33 5.75 9.39 -25.82
C PRO A 33 4.55 10.33 -25.66
N THR A 34 3.37 9.88 -26.07
CA THR A 34 2.12 10.65 -25.92
C THR A 34 1.72 10.84 -24.45
N LEU A 35 2.10 9.90 -23.56
CA LEU A 35 1.82 9.93 -22.13
C LEU A 35 3.05 9.46 -21.34
N ASN A 36 3.48 10.25 -20.37
CA ASN A 36 4.49 9.90 -19.38
C ASN A 36 3.82 9.68 -18.01
N LEU A 37 4.01 8.51 -17.41
CA LEU A 37 3.62 8.24 -16.02
C LEU A 37 4.88 8.16 -15.18
N ILE A 38 5.03 9.10 -14.25
CA ILE A 38 6.27 9.27 -13.46
C ILE A 38 5.91 9.09 -11.99
N TYR A 39 6.48 8.05 -11.35
CA TYR A 39 6.27 7.76 -9.94
C TYR A 39 7.42 8.32 -9.08
N LEU A 40 7.09 9.17 -8.11
CA LEU A 40 8.05 9.86 -7.26
C LEU A 40 7.84 9.44 -5.78
N PRO A 41 8.53 8.43 -5.27
CA PRO A 41 8.24 7.80 -3.97
C PRO A 41 8.80 8.57 -2.75
N HIS A 42 9.57 9.64 -2.92
CA HIS A 42 10.41 10.23 -1.86
C HIS A 42 9.64 10.61 -0.59
N LEU A 43 8.46 11.21 -0.74
CA LEU A 43 7.69 11.71 0.39
C LEU A 43 7.16 10.59 1.29
N ASP A 44 6.90 9.42 0.71
CA ASP A 44 6.43 8.25 1.43
C ASP A 44 7.42 7.77 2.50
N TYR A 45 8.72 7.86 2.22
CA TYR A 45 9.75 7.36 3.13
C TYR A 45 9.78 8.07 4.49
N GLY A 46 9.74 9.41 4.48
CA GLY A 46 9.73 10.23 5.70
C GLY A 46 8.42 10.09 6.46
N LEU A 47 7.29 10.09 5.75
CA LEU A 47 5.96 9.93 6.33
C LEU A 47 5.76 8.57 7.00
N GLN A 48 6.23 7.47 6.40
CA GLN A 48 6.18 6.16 7.03
C GLN A 48 7.03 6.04 8.30
N ARG A 49 8.17 6.76 8.36
CA ARG A 49 9.07 6.72 9.53
C ARG A 49 8.61 7.60 10.68
N HIS A 50 8.05 8.76 10.37
CA HIS A 50 7.83 9.83 11.33
C HIS A 50 6.36 10.22 11.49
N GLY A 51 5.47 9.65 10.66
CA GLY A 51 4.09 10.12 10.57
C GLY A 51 4.03 11.55 10.03
N ILE A 52 2.91 12.24 10.30
CA ILE A 52 2.70 13.62 9.90
C ILE A 52 3.38 14.55 10.92
N ASP A 53 4.69 14.62 10.85
CA ASP A 53 5.53 15.51 11.66
C ASP A 53 6.29 16.47 10.72
N PHE A 54 5.72 17.64 10.49
CA PHE A 54 6.27 18.61 9.53
C PHE A 54 7.67 19.14 9.92
N GLU A 55 8.07 19.07 11.17
CA GLU A 55 9.44 19.43 11.58
C GLU A 55 10.43 18.38 11.06
N LYS A 56 10.07 17.12 11.08
CA LYS A 56 10.93 16.01 10.60
C LYS A 56 10.91 15.83 9.10
N ILE A 57 9.74 15.97 8.47
CA ILE A 57 9.59 15.75 7.02
C ILE A 57 9.78 17.02 6.18
N GLY A 58 10.01 18.19 6.80
CA GLY A 58 10.11 19.47 6.09
C GLY A 58 11.19 19.49 5.01
N LYS A 59 12.33 18.80 5.26
CA LYS A 59 13.37 18.62 4.24
C LYS A 59 12.90 17.75 3.07
N ASP A 60 12.20 16.66 3.35
CA ASP A 60 11.69 15.73 2.31
C ASP A 60 10.66 16.45 1.43
N LEU A 61 9.82 17.32 2.02
CA LEU A 61 8.88 18.17 1.27
C LEU A 61 9.60 19.14 0.33
N GLN A 62 10.64 19.82 0.80
CA GLN A 62 11.44 20.72 -0.04
C GLN A 62 12.16 19.97 -1.17
N GLU A 63 12.70 18.80 -0.89
CA GLU A 63 13.41 18.00 -1.88
C GLU A 63 12.48 17.47 -3.00
N ILE A 64 11.27 17.01 -2.64
CA ILE A 64 10.30 16.56 -3.65
C ILE A 64 9.70 17.71 -4.45
N ASP A 65 9.46 18.85 -3.81
CA ASP A 65 8.95 20.06 -4.45
C ASP A 65 9.93 20.55 -5.55
N GLN A 66 11.23 20.57 -5.26
CA GLN A 66 12.26 20.89 -6.25
C GLN A 66 12.27 19.92 -7.44
N VAL A 67 12.10 18.62 -7.20
CA VAL A 67 12.03 17.62 -8.29
C VAL A 67 10.76 17.80 -9.12
N ALA A 68 9.64 18.08 -8.46
CA ALA A 68 8.36 18.32 -9.15
C ALA A 68 8.43 19.61 -10.00
N GLU A 69 8.97 20.71 -9.47
CA GLU A 69 9.19 21.96 -10.21
C GLU A 69 10.05 21.76 -11.45
N ASP A 70 11.14 21.01 -11.31
CA ASP A 70 12.07 20.71 -12.40
C ASP A 70 11.38 19.86 -13.52
N LEU A 71 10.58 18.88 -13.15
CA LEU A 71 9.80 18.07 -14.10
C LEU A 71 8.70 18.89 -14.77
N ILE A 72 7.92 19.65 -14.01
CA ILE A 72 6.84 20.50 -14.53
C ILE A 72 7.46 21.49 -15.53
N THR A 73 8.51 22.20 -15.13
CA THR A 73 9.19 23.16 -16.01
C THR A 73 9.71 22.54 -17.28
N TYR A 74 10.28 21.31 -17.22
CA TYR A 74 10.78 20.59 -18.38
C TYR A 74 9.64 20.26 -19.34
N PHE A 75 8.58 19.59 -18.86
CA PHE A 75 7.51 19.10 -19.71
C PHE A 75 6.63 20.25 -20.26
N GLU A 76 6.35 21.28 -19.50
CA GLU A 76 5.61 22.45 -19.99
C GLU A 76 6.37 23.17 -21.13
N LYS A 77 7.70 23.26 -21.07
CA LYS A 77 8.51 23.80 -22.18
C LYS A 77 8.44 22.95 -23.44
N GLN A 78 8.13 21.66 -23.32
CA GLN A 78 7.88 20.76 -24.46
C GLN A 78 6.42 20.85 -24.96
N GLY A 79 5.58 21.65 -24.31
CA GLY A 79 4.15 21.81 -24.65
C GLY A 79 3.25 20.72 -24.10
N ALA A 80 3.72 19.93 -23.13
CA ALA A 80 2.92 18.93 -22.46
C ALA A 80 2.06 19.55 -21.36
N GLU A 81 0.86 19.00 -21.14
CA GLU A 81 0.05 19.26 -19.96
C GLU A 81 0.51 18.37 -18.80
N VAL A 82 0.74 18.95 -17.64
CA VAL A 82 1.22 18.22 -16.46
C VAL A 82 0.13 18.09 -15.41
N LEU A 83 -0.14 16.86 -14.98
CA LEU A 83 -1.03 16.54 -13.88
C LEU A 83 -0.20 15.97 -12.71
N LEU A 84 -0.15 16.71 -11.60
CA LEU A 84 0.45 16.24 -10.34
C LEU A 84 -0.65 15.71 -9.42
N LEU A 85 -0.49 14.48 -8.94
CA LEU A 85 -1.47 13.86 -8.05
C LEU A 85 -0.79 12.99 -6.98
N SER A 86 -1.51 12.75 -5.89
CA SER A 86 -1.18 11.75 -4.88
C SER A 86 -2.21 10.63 -4.91
N GLU A 87 -1.76 9.38 -4.87
CA GLU A 87 -2.68 8.22 -4.91
C GLU A 87 -3.32 7.92 -3.55
N TYR A 88 -2.71 8.39 -2.44
CA TYR A 88 -3.22 8.22 -1.07
C TYR A 88 -2.75 9.32 -0.13
N GLY A 89 -3.41 9.43 1.03
CA GLY A 89 -2.95 10.19 2.18
C GLY A 89 -2.34 9.28 3.25
N ILE A 90 -1.62 9.85 4.20
CA ILE A 90 -1.05 9.14 5.36
C ILE A 90 -1.60 9.76 6.63
N THR A 91 -1.98 8.92 7.58
CA THR A 91 -2.38 9.30 8.95
C THR A 91 -1.49 8.63 9.97
N ASN A 92 -1.40 9.23 11.17
CA ASN A 92 -0.71 8.59 12.28
C ASN A 92 -1.54 7.42 12.79
N VAL A 93 -0.92 6.25 12.91
CA VAL A 93 -1.54 5.04 13.44
C VAL A 93 -0.74 4.51 14.62
N SER A 94 -1.39 3.85 15.58
CA SER A 94 -0.76 3.36 16.80
C SER A 94 -1.13 1.92 17.16
N GLN A 95 -2.15 1.35 16.50
CA GLN A 95 -2.70 0.04 16.86
C GLN A 95 -2.58 -0.96 15.70
N PRO A 96 -1.63 -1.92 15.77
CA PRO A 96 -1.54 -2.98 14.76
C PRO A 96 -2.63 -4.04 14.95
N ILE A 97 -3.24 -4.46 13.85
CA ILE A 97 -4.17 -5.58 13.80
C ILE A 97 -3.49 -6.75 13.08
N HIS A 98 -3.18 -7.80 13.83
CA HIS A 98 -2.55 -9.00 13.30
C HIS A 98 -3.61 -9.95 12.73
N ILE A 99 -4.26 -9.56 11.64
CA ILE A 99 -5.45 -10.23 11.10
C ILE A 99 -5.22 -11.72 10.84
N ASN A 100 -4.09 -12.11 10.26
CA ASN A 100 -3.78 -13.51 10.00
C ASN A 100 -3.50 -14.30 11.28
N ARG A 101 -2.99 -13.67 12.35
CA ARG A 101 -2.89 -14.32 13.67
C ARG A 101 -4.25 -14.57 14.29
N ILE A 102 -5.21 -13.66 14.11
CA ILE A 102 -6.59 -13.82 14.55
C ILE A 102 -7.24 -15.00 13.83
N LEU A 103 -7.12 -15.08 12.51
CA LEU A 103 -7.64 -16.19 11.71
C LEU A 103 -6.93 -17.52 12.04
N ARG A 104 -5.62 -17.49 12.31
CA ARG A 104 -4.86 -18.67 12.76
C ARG A 104 -5.32 -19.16 14.13
N SER A 105 -5.58 -18.26 15.07
CA SER A 105 -6.08 -18.62 16.40
C SER A 105 -7.48 -19.26 16.35
N ALA A 106 -8.27 -18.91 15.34
CA ALA A 106 -9.55 -19.57 15.05
C ALA A 106 -9.41 -20.94 14.32
N GLY A 107 -8.17 -21.33 13.98
CA GLY A 107 -7.90 -22.63 13.34
C GLY A 107 -8.10 -22.64 11.81
N TRP A 108 -8.19 -21.47 11.16
CA TRP A 108 -8.50 -21.37 9.73
C TRP A 108 -7.28 -21.18 8.84
N ILE A 109 -6.12 -20.83 9.40
CA ILE A 109 -4.86 -20.72 8.67
C ILE A 109 -3.99 -21.95 8.88
N GLN A 110 -3.45 -22.46 7.78
CA GLN A 110 -2.37 -23.44 7.75
C GLN A 110 -1.04 -22.75 7.41
N VAL A 111 0.01 -23.25 8.01
CA VAL A 111 1.38 -22.79 7.74
C VAL A 111 2.22 -24.00 7.29
N LYS A 112 3.22 -23.71 6.47
CA LYS A 112 4.28 -24.67 6.12
C LYS A 112 5.63 -24.15 6.61
N ASP A 113 6.50 -25.07 7.00
CA ASP A 113 7.88 -24.76 7.35
C ASP A 113 8.73 -24.74 6.08
N GLU A 114 9.35 -23.61 5.80
CA GLU A 114 10.30 -23.44 4.70
C GLU A 114 11.61 -22.91 5.27
N LEU A 115 12.65 -23.76 5.32
CA LEU A 115 13.97 -23.41 5.83
C LEU A 115 13.97 -22.91 7.29
N GLY A 116 13.10 -23.46 8.13
CA GLY A 116 12.96 -23.08 9.53
C GLY A 116 12.14 -21.80 9.76
N LEU A 117 11.44 -21.33 8.75
CA LEU A 117 10.50 -20.19 8.82
C LEU A 117 9.09 -20.66 8.48
N GLU A 118 8.13 -20.26 9.30
CA GLU A 118 6.72 -20.48 8.98
C GLU A 118 6.26 -19.52 7.89
N THR A 119 5.71 -20.06 6.82
CA THR A 119 5.08 -19.30 5.75
C THR A 119 3.62 -19.68 5.64
N LEU A 120 2.78 -18.72 5.19
CA LEU A 120 1.36 -18.97 4.94
C LEU A 120 1.21 -20.02 3.83
N ASP A 121 0.49 -21.11 4.11
CA ASP A 121 -0.02 -22.00 3.07
C ASP A 121 -1.44 -21.56 2.67
N ALA A 122 -1.51 -20.62 1.73
CA ALA A 122 -2.78 -20.10 1.27
C ALA A 122 -3.67 -21.20 0.64
N GLY A 123 -3.05 -22.21 -0.03
CA GLY A 123 -3.77 -23.27 -0.73
C GLY A 123 -4.51 -24.22 0.19
N THR A 124 -4.04 -24.43 1.42
CA THR A 124 -4.66 -25.35 2.40
C THR A 124 -5.38 -24.61 3.55
N SER A 125 -5.24 -23.31 3.63
CA SER A 125 -5.96 -22.47 4.60
C SER A 125 -7.43 -22.37 4.27
N GLN A 126 -8.31 -22.44 5.29
CA GLN A 126 -9.75 -22.26 5.11
C GLN A 126 -10.12 -20.80 4.88
N ALA A 127 -9.39 -19.88 5.52
CA ALA A 127 -9.45 -18.44 5.30
C ALA A 127 -8.10 -17.80 5.60
N PHE A 128 -7.75 -16.75 4.86
CA PHE A 128 -6.56 -15.93 5.10
C PHE A 128 -6.78 -14.51 4.58
N ALA A 129 -5.97 -13.57 5.06
CA ALA A 129 -6.02 -12.16 4.65
C ALA A 129 -4.76 -11.74 3.90
N VAL A 130 -4.95 -10.89 2.90
CA VAL A 130 -3.89 -10.13 2.23
C VAL A 130 -4.06 -8.68 2.66
N ALA A 131 -3.18 -8.23 3.54
CA ALA A 131 -3.23 -6.90 4.13
C ALA A 131 -2.48 -5.87 3.26
N ASP A 132 -3.02 -4.66 3.22
CA ASP A 132 -2.37 -3.50 2.64
C ASP A 132 -2.73 -2.25 3.47
N HIS A 133 -1.88 -1.94 4.45
CA HIS A 133 -2.03 -0.82 5.37
C HIS A 133 -3.37 -0.85 6.14
N GLN A 134 -4.32 0.02 5.81
CA GLN A 134 -5.62 0.11 6.50
C GLN A 134 -6.73 -0.69 5.82
N VAL A 135 -6.41 -1.44 4.77
CA VAL A 135 -7.35 -2.33 4.07
C VAL A 135 -6.78 -3.73 4.01
N ALA A 136 -7.63 -4.75 4.14
CA ALA A 136 -7.23 -6.12 3.87
C ALA A 136 -8.31 -6.88 3.10
N HIS A 137 -7.89 -7.69 2.13
CA HIS A 137 -8.74 -8.63 1.41
C HIS A 137 -8.69 -9.97 2.12
N VAL A 138 -9.84 -10.46 2.55
CA VAL A 138 -9.97 -11.77 3.20
C VAL A 138 -10.53 -12.77 2.20
N HIS A 139 -9.78 -13.83 1.95
CA HIS A 139 -10.16 -14.92 1.07
C HIS A 139 -10.64 -16.10 1.90
N ILE A 140 -11.82 -16.64 1.60
CA ILE A 140 -12.49 -17.70 2.34
C ILE A 140 -12.71 -18.88 1.40
N GLN A 141 -11.90 -19.93 1.53
CA GLN A 141 -12.01 -21.11 0.68
C GLN A 141 -13.09 -22.09 1.15
N ASN A 142 -13.39 -22.09 2.44
CA ASN A 142 -14.47 -22.89 3.01
C ASN A 142 -15.70 -22.02 3.29
N GLU A 143 -16.66 -22.04 2.39
CA GLU A 143 -17.90 -21.23 2.51
C GLU A 143 -18.66 -21.51 3.83
N ALA A 144 -18.53 -22.71 4.41
CA ALA A 144 -19.23 -23.06 5.66
C ALA A 144 -18.81 -22.21 6.87
N ILE A 145 -17.62 -21.56 6.81
CA ILE A 145 -17.14 -20.68 7.89
C ILE A 145 -17.35 -19.19 7.59
N PHE A 146 -17.94 -18.81 6.45
CA PHE A 146 -18.07 -17.41 6.01
C PHE A 146 -18.64 -16.49 7.11
N GLU A 147 -19.79 -16.87 7.66
CA GLU A 147 -20.43 -16.05 8.71
C GLU A 147 -19.62 -16.03 10.02
N GLN A 148 -18.88 -17.10 10.30
CA GLN A 148 -17.99 -17.13 11.48
C GLN A 148 -16.81 -16.17 11.30
N VAL A 149 -16.18 -16.19 10.12
CA VAL A 149 -15.09 -15.23 9.77
C VAL A 149 -15.61 -13.79 9.82
N LYS A 150 -16.73 -13.52 9.17
CA LYS A 150 -17.36 -12.19 9.16
C LYS A 150 -17.69 -11.70 10.56
N SER A 151 -18.26 -12.56 11.40
CA SER A 151 -18.59 -12.23 12.81
C SER A 151 -17.32 -11.99 13.63
N LEU A 152 -16.29 -12.84 13.50
CA LEU A 152 -15.01 -12.66 14.20
C LEU A 152 -14.38 -11.31 13.88
N LEU A 153 -14.31 -10.95 12.61
CA LEU A 153 -13.69 -9.71 12.16
C LEU A 153 -14.51 -8.48 12.59
N ARG A 154 -15.84 -8.54 12.55
CA ARG A 154 -16.72 -7.46 13.05
C ARG A 154 -16.54 -7.19 14.54
N ASN A 155 -16.16 -8.19 15.31
CA ASN A 155 -15.93 -8.06 16.75
C ASN A 155 -14.45 -7.82 17.10
N THR A 156 -13.58 -7.67 16.11
CA THR A 156 -12.15 -7.41 16.33
C THR A 156 -11.94 -5.91 16.54
N PRO A 157 -11.38 -5.49 17.70
CA PRO A 157 -11.05 -4.07 17.92
C PRO A 157 -10.13 -3.52 16.84
N GLY A 158 -10.41 -2.27 16.42
CA GLY A 158 -9.64 -1.60 15.36
C GLY A 158 -10.15 -1.86 13.93
N ILE A 159 -11.08 -2.80 13.73
CA ILE A 159 -11.76 -2.98 12.43
C ILE A 159 -13.04 -2.14 12.43
N GLU A 160 -13.12 -1.16 11.52
CA GLU A 160 -14.28 -0.29 11.35
C GLU A 160 -15.33 -0.92 10.45
N LYS A 161 -14.92 -1.50 9.31
CA LYS A 161 -15.83 -2.07 8.32
C LYS A 161 -15.42 -3.49 7.94
N VAL A 162 -16.44 -4.34 7.76
CA VAL A 162 -16.30 -5.68 7.17
C VAL A 162 -17.32 -5.77 6.05
N LEU A 163 -16.85 -5.60 4.82
CA LEU A 163 -17.64 -5.48 3.61
C LEU A 163 -17.73 -6.85 2.92
N ASP A 164 -18.92 -7.42 2.81
CA ASP A 164 -19.17 -8.58 1.95
C ASP A 164 -19.34 -8.14 0.48
N LYS A 165 -19.63 -9.09 -0.42
CA LYS A 165 -19.74 -8.78 -1.84
C LYS A 165 -20.82 -7.74 -2.17
N ASN A 166 -21.90 -7.69 -1.40
CA ASN A 166 -22.96 -6.69 -1.61
C ASN A 166 -22.51 -5.31 -1.14
N ASP A 167 -21.86 -5.26 0.04
CA ASP A 167 -21.32 -4.03 0.60
C ASP A 167 -20.21 -3.45 -0.30
N GLN A 168 -19.38 -4.30 -0.92
CA GLN A 168 -18.27 -3.91 -1.81
C GLN A 168 -18.76 -3.09 -3.01
N VAL A 169 -19.96 -3.31 -3.51
CA VAL A 169 -20.55 -2.58 -4.66
C VAL A 169 -20.60 -1.09 -4.36
N GLU A 170 -21.05 -0.69 -3.17
CA GLU A 170 -21.18 0.71 -2.76
C GLU A 170 -19.82 1.45 -2.75
N PHE A 171 -18.73 0.72 -2.58
CA PHE A 171 -17.37 1.25 -2.55
C PHE A 171 -16.61 1.08 -3.88
N GLY A 172 -17.25 0.54 -4.92
CA GLY A 172 -16.58 0.22 -6.19
C GLY A 172 -15.52 -0.87 -6.10
N LEU A 173 -15.64 -1.76 -5.09
CA LEU A 173 -14.70 -2.84 -4.80
C LEU A 173 -15.19 -4.21 -5.28
N ASP A 174 -16.29 -4.29 -6.03
CA ASP A 174 -16.94 -5.50 -6.53
C ASP A 174 -16.19 -6.17 -7.69
N HIS A 175 -14.90 -6.22 -7.60
CA HIS A 175 -14.04 -6.82 -8.63
C HIS A 175 -13.76 -8.31 -8.33
N LYS A 176 -13.55 -9.10 -9.38
CA LYS A 176 -13.27 -10.56 -9.26
C LYS A 176 -12.02 -10.91 -8.46
N ARG A 177 -11.06 -9.97 -8.32
CA ARG A 177 -9.85 -10.13 -7.52
C ARG A 177 -10.01 -9.65 -6.08
N SER A 178 -11.10 -8.99 -5.76
CA SER A 178 -11.38 -8.60 -4.37
C SER A 178 -11.65 -9.84 -3.52
N GLY A 179 -11.21 -9.80 -2.26
CA GLY A 179 -11.49 -10.85 -1.29
C GLY A 179 -13.00 -11.08 -1.09
N ASP A 180 -13.36 -12.23 -0.53
CA ASP A 180 -14.75 -12.53 -0.18
C ASP A 180 -15.30 -11.53 0.83
N LEU A 181 -14.40 -11.08 1.73
CA LEU A 181 -14.61 -9.88 2.54
C LEU A 181 -13.50 -8.87 2.25
N VAL A 182 -13.83 -7.58 2.30
CA VAL A 182 -12.87 -6.48 2.39
C VAL A 182 -13.04 -5.85 3.76
N VAL A 183 -11.95 -5.74 4.52
CA VAL A 183 -11.97 -5.15 5.85
C VAL A 183 -11.21 -3.83 5.85
N VAL A 184 -11.74 -2.85 6.57
CA VAL A 184 -11.15 -1.52 6.71
C VAL A 184 -10.87 -1.29 8.19
N ALA A 185 -9.65 -0.91 8.51
CA ALA A 185 -9.26 -0.53 9.86
C ALA A 185 -9.84 0.85 10.21
N ASP A 186 -9.97 1.14 11.51
CA ASP A 186 -10.26 2.50 11.97
C ASP A 186 -9.07 3.45 11.73
N GLU A 187 -9.26 4.73 11.97
CA GLU A 187 -8.27 5.78 11.69
C GLU A 187 -6.95 5.64 12.46
N ASN A 188 -6.95 4.91 13.60
CA ASN A 188 -5.77 4.71 14.45
C ASN A 188 -5.08 3.36 14.25
N SER A 189 -5.67 2.49 13.43
CA SER A 189 -5.27 1.09 13.29
C SER A 189 -4.77 0.77 11.89
N TRP A 190 -3.95 -0.28 11.76
CA TRP A 190 -3.57 -0.83 10.47
C TRP A 190 -3.40 -2.35 10.54
N PHE A 191 -3.57 -3.03 9.40
CA PHE A 191 -3.35 -4.46 9.30
C PHE A 191 -1.88 -4.78 9.09
N THR A 192 -1.35 -5.74 9.85
CA THR A 192 -0.01 -6.28 9.63
C THR A 192 -0.04 -7.44 8.64
N TYR A 193 1.10 -7.73 8.01
CA TYR A 193 1.20 -8.84 7.05
C TYR A 193 1.14 -10.23 7.72
N TYR A 194 1.27 -10.33 9.04
CA TYR A 194 0.94 -11.52 9.83
C TYR A 194 0.67 -11.25 11.30
#